data_6699c3c3d673a6b28aa9d80b6340507a
#
_entry.id   6699c3c3d673a6b28aa9d80b6340507a
#
_cell.length_a   1.000
_cell.length_b   1.000
_cell.length_c   1.000
_cell.angle_alpha   90.00
_cell.angle_beta   90.00
_cell.angle_gamma   90.00
#
_symmetry.space_group_name_H-M   'P 1'
#
loop_
_entity.id
_entity.type
_entity.pdbx_description
1 polymer ?
#
loop_
_entity_poly.entity_id
_entity_poly.type
_entity_poly.pdbx_seq_one_letter_code
_entity_poly.pdbx_strand_id
1 'polypeptide(L)'
;MKTIPVNARAPAGHFDARDANLGRFALCWPFPQRLNRETIMPVQRPLQLVIAYGTTLCVFLAIDALWLAVLMKPVYAAALGPLLAESPRWAPAVLFYLLYVAGLLVFAILPGLRARRGRTAAALGALLGLLAYGTYDLSNYATLRDWPLGLTVIDMAWGAVLSAVSATAGYLSASRLGR
;
A
#
# COMPACT_ATOMS: atom_id res chain seq x y z
N MET A 1 49.70 -59.42 7.78
CA MET A 1 48.31 -59.28 8.19
C MET A 1 48.28 -58.84 9.65
N LYS A 2 48.22 -57.50 9.92
CA LYS A 2 48.22 -56.94 11.28
C LYS A 2 46.83 -56.41 11.56
N THR A 3 46.14 -57.02 12.48
CA THR A 3 44.83 -56.63 12.97
C THR A 3 44.96 -55.39 13.89
N ILE A 4 44.20 -54.35 13.57
CA ILE A 4 44.10 -53.13 14.38
C ILE A 4 42.97 -53.34 15.40
N PRO A 5 43.17 -53.10 16.70
CA PRO A 5 42.11 -53.23 17.70
C PRO A 5 41.24 -51.96 17.69
N VAL A 6 39.95 -52.12 17.53
CA VAL A 6 38.91 -51.14 17.77
C VAL A 6 38.66 -51.04 19.26
N ASN A 7 39.20 -50.07 19.95
CA ASN A 7 38.66 -49.60 21.23
C ASN A 7 39.39 -48.31 21.64
N ALA A 8 38.93 -47.18 21.14
CA ALA A 8 39.24 -45.90 21.72
C ALA A 8 37.95 -45.23 22.16
N ARG A 9 37.67 -45.39 23.47
CA ARG A 9 36.65 -44.57 24.18
C ARG A 9 37.06 -43.13 24.11
N ALA A 10 36.25 -42.27 23.48
CA ALA A 10 36.40 -40.83 23.56
C ALA A 10 36.23 -40.38 25.02
N PRO A 11 37.08 -39.44 25.49
CA PRO A 11 36.92 -38.86 26.83
C PRO A 11 35.63 -38.05 26.86
N ALA A 12 34.80 -38.32 27.89
CA ALA A 12 33.62 -37.51 28.22
C ALA A 12 34.16 -36.11 28.62
N GLY A 13 34.13 -35.20 27.66
CA GLY A 13 34.34 -33.79 27.94
C GLY A 13 33.21 -33.29 28.81
N HIS A 14 33.54 -33.00 30.03
CA HIS A 14 32.69 -32.32 31.00
C HIS A 14 32.42 -30.91 30.43
N PHE A 15 31.25 -30.70 29.85
CA PHE A 15 30.86 -29.39 29.35
C PHE A 15 30.51 -28.53 30.56
N ASP A 16 31.48 -27.71 31.00
CA ASP A 16 31.25 -26.76 32.10
C ASP A 16 30.31 -25.64 31.60
N ALA A 17 29.12 -25.58 32.17
CA ALA A 17 28.09 -24.57 31.87
C ALA A 17 28.50 -23.13 32.25
N ARG A 18 29.79 -22.89 32.51
CA ARG A 18 30.37 -21.59 32.87
C ARG A 18 31.09 -20.85 31.74
N ASP A 19 31.09 -21.40 30.51
CA ASP A 19 31.57 -20.63 29.37
C ASP A 19 30.56 -19.54 29.00
N ALA A 20 30.71 -18.43 29.73
CA ALA A 20 29.84 -17.27 29.82
C ALA A 20 29.78 -16.44 28.53
N ASN A 21 30.19 -16.96 27.37
CA ASN A 21 30.17 -16.22 26.11
C ASN A 21 29.02 -16.56 25.16
N LEU A 22 28.27 -17.65 25.39
CA LEU A 22 27.06 -17.97 24.59
C LEU A 22 25.86 -17.16 25.05
N GLY A 23 25.85 -16.65 26.28
CA GLY A 23 24.77 -15.79 26.78
C GLY A 23 24.72 -14.38 26.17
N ARG A 24 25.84 -13.90 25.59
CA ARG A 24 25.87 -12.55 24.99
C ARG A 24 25.36 -12.49 23.55
N PHE A 25 25.41 -13.60 22.83
CA PHE A 25 24.83 -13.66 21.47
C PHE A 25 23.30 -13.81 21.46
N ALA A 26 22.73 -14.39 22.50
CA ALA A 26 21.27 -14.54 22.63
C ALA A 26 20.56 -13.20 22.98
N LEU A 27 21.30 -12.19 23.44
CA LEU A 27 20.75 -10.90 23.86
C LEU A 27 20.66 -9.85 22.75
N CYS A 28 21.19 -10.14 21.54
CA CYS A 28 21.20 -9.17 20.45
C CYS A 28 20.07 -9.37 19.41
N TRP A 29 19.22 -10.39 19.58
CA TRP A 29 18.03 -10.50 18.74
C TRP A 29 16.85 -9.93 19.51
N PRO A 30 16.29 -8.79 19.11
CA PRO A 30 15.13 -8.21 19.77
C PRO A 30 13.86 -9.02 19.39
N PHE A 31 13.77 -10.26 19.86
CA PHE A 31 12.45 -10.87 19.95
C PHE A 31 11.70 -10.11 21.05
N PRO A 32 10.60 -9.45 20.73
CA PRO A 32 9.78 -8.82 21.76
C PRO A 32 9.22 -9.92 22.67
N GLN A 33 9.87 -10.10 23.82
CA GLN A 33 9.45 -11.01 24.86
C GLN A 33 8.25 -10.45 25.61
N ARG A 34 7.19 -10.31 24.99
CA ARG A 34 5.79 -10.28 25.40
C ARG A 34 5.01 -9.82 24.17
N LEU A 35 4.30 -10.72 23.55
CA LEU A 35 3.08 -10.34 22.84
C LEU A 35 2.15 -9.75 23.91
N ASN A 36 2.31 -8.45 24.14
CA ASN A 36 1.42 -7.73 25.01
C ASN A 36 0.02 -7.89 24.38
N ARG A 37 -0.97 -8.35 25.12
CA ARG A 37 -2.36 -8.50 24.63
C ARG A 37 -2.93 -7.19 24.09
N GLU A 38 -2.24 -6.08 24.32
CA GLU A 38 -2.55 -4.76 23.74
C GLU A 38 -2.19 -4.62 22.25
N THR A 39 -1.43 -5.57 21.67
CA THR A 39 -1.17 -5.63 20.23
C THR A 39 -2.26 -6.41 19.47
N ILE A 40 -3.33 -6.84 20.14
CA ILE A 40 -4.53 -7.28 19.46
C ILE A 40 -5.08 -6.04 18.76
N MET A 41 -4.80 -5.96 17.46
CA MET A 41 -5.26 -4.88 16.59
C MET A 41 -6.75 -4.63 16.87
N PRO A 42 -7.16 -3.39 17.15
CA PRO A 42 -8.57 -3.10 17.32
C PRO A 42 -9.29 -3.61 16.07
N VAL A 43 -10.15 -4.64 16.25
CA VAL A 43 -10.99 -5.15 15.17
C VAL A 43 -11.81 -3.97 14.67
N GLN A 44 -11.52 -3.52 13.47
CA GLN A 44 -12.25 -2.42 12.86
C GLN A 44 -13.71 -2.85 12.73
N ARG A 45 -14.62 -2.08 13.30
CA ARG A 45 -16.05 -2.39 13.22
C ARG A 45 -16.45 -2.42 11.74
N PRO A 46 -17.24 -3.40 11.25
CA PRO A 46 -17.61 -3.50 9.84
C PRO A 46 -18.25 -2.20 9.32
N LEU A 47 -19.02 -1.52 10.16
CA LEU A 47 -19.59 -0.20 9.83
C LEU A 47 -18.52 0.86 9.53
N GLN A 48 -17.40 0.87 10.28
CA GLN A 48 -16.29 1.80 10.01
C GLN A 48 -15.68 1.56 8.63
N LEU A 49 -15.54 0.30 8.23
CA LEU A 49 -15.00 -0.07 6.91
C LEU A 49 -15.93 0.35 5.79
N VAL A 50 -17.23 0.10 5.94
CA VAL A 50 -18.25 0.52 4.97
C VAL A 50 -18.27 2.03 4.80
N ILE A 51 -18.23 2.78 5.88
CA ILE A 51 -18.24 4.26 5.83
C ILE A 51 -16.93 4.78 5.26
N ALA A 52 -15.77 4.20 5.65
CA ALA A 52 -14.48 4.56 5.06
C ALA A 52 -14.50 4.36 3.54
N TYR A 53 -14.93 3.18 3.09
CA TYR A 53 -15.00 2.84 1.68
C TYR A 53 -15.95 3.77 0.92
N GLY A 54 -17.19 3.93 1.40
CA GLY A 54 -18.20 4.78 0.77
C GLY A 54 -17.77 6.25 0.67
N THR A 55 -17.23 6.80 1.76
CA THR A 55 -16.71 8.19 1.75
C THR A 55 -15.55 8.34 0.77
N THR A 56 -14.60 7.40 0.77
CA THR A 56 -13.46 7.42 -0.15
C THR A 56 -13.93 7.35 -1.60
N LEU A 57 -14.88 6.45 -1.90
CA LEU A 57 -15.44 6.30 -3.24
C LEU A 57 -16.14 7.58 -3.71
N CYS A 58 -17.00 8.17 -2.89
CA CYS A 58 -17.68 9.42 -3.22
C CYS A 58 -16.69 10.57 -3.48
N VAL A 59 -15.72 10.76 -2.60
CA VAL A 59 -14.73 11.83 -2.74
C VAL A 59 -13.85 11.60 -3.97
N PHE A 60 -13.38 10.36 -4.17
CA PHE A 60 -12.56 10.00 -5.32
C PHE A 60 -13.31 10.27 -6.64
N LEU A 61 -14.53 9.76 -6.78
CA LEU A 61 -15.33 9.94 -7.98
C LEU A 61 -15.65 11.41 -8.25
N ALA A 62 -15.99 12.18 -7.22
CA ALA A 62 -16.33 13.60 -7.40
C ALA A 62 -15.14 14.42 -7.91
N ILE A 63 -13.96 14.19 -7.32
CA ILE A 63 -12.75 14.92 -7.70
C ILE A 63 -12.24 14.45 -9.06
N ASP A 64 -12.24 13.15 -9.32
CA ASP A 64 -11.74 12.59 -10.57
C ASP A 64 -12.66 12.90 -11.76
N ALA A 65 -13.98 12.89 -11.56
CA ALA A 65 -14.92 13.33 -12.59
C ALA A 65 -14.72 14.81 -12.97
N LEU A 66 -14.46 15.68 -11.99
CA LEU A 66 -14.13 17.07 -12.26
C LEU A 66 -12.84 17.20 -13.06
N TRP A 67 -11.82 16.43 -12.70
CA TRP A 67 -10.54 16.40 -13.41
C TRP A 67 -10.70 15.97 -14.87
N LEU A 68 -11.30 14.81 -15.08
CA LEU A 68 -11.44 14.20 -16.39
C LEU A 68 -12.40 14.97 -17.30
N ALA A 69 -13.57 15.36 -16.76
CA ALA A 69 -14.63 15.96 -17.57
C ALA A 69 -14.40 17.45 -17.89
N VAL A 70 -13.74 18.17 -17.00
CA VAL A 70 -13.60 19.64 -17.12
C VAL A 70 -12.17 20.05 -17.44
N LEU A 71 -11.18 19.58 -16.67
CA LEU A 71 -9.82 20.10 -16.77
C LEU A 71 -9.00 19.41 -17.87
N MET A 72 -9.09 18.09 -17.95
CA MET A 72 -8.18 17.31 -18.81
C MET A 72 -8.79 16.85 -20.13
N LYS A 73 -10.09 17.01 -20.30
CA LYS A 73 -10.77 16.61 -21.55
C LYS A 73 -10.09 17.16 -22.82
N PRO A 74 -9.78 18.48 -22.94
CA PRO A 74 -9.11 19.00 -24.11
C PRO A 74 -7.68 18.49 -24.26
N VAL A 75 -6.96 18.26 -23.14
CA VAL A 75 -5.59 17.75 -23.14
C VAL A 75 -5.53 16.32 -23.64
N TYR A 76 -6.40 15.46 -23.13
CA TYR A 76 -6.52 14.07 -23.61
C TYR A 76 -6.95 13.99 -25.07
N ALA A 77 -7.90 14.83 -25.49
CA ALA A 77 -8.34 14.86 -26.88
C ALA A 77 -7.18 15.26 -27.82
N ALA A 78 -6.37 16.25 -27.42
CA ALA A 78 -5.21 16.68 -28.21
C ALA A 78 -4.07 15.66 -28.19
N ALA A 79 -3.82 15.01 -27.04
CA ALA A 79 -2.71 14.09 -26.86
C ALA A 79 -2.96 12.71 -27.44
N LEU A 80 -4.18 12.18 -27.26
CA LEU A 80 -4.52 10.80 -27.63
C LEU A 80 -5.31 10.69 -28.93
N GLY A 81 -5.96 11.77 -29.38
CA GLY A 81 -6.63 11.85 -30.68
C GLY A 81 -7.42 10.59 -31.05
N PRO A 82 -7.00 9.89 -32.14
CA PRO A 82 -7.68 8.70 -32.65
C PRO A 82 -7.70 7.49 -31.71
N LEU A 83 -6.86 7.49 -30.66
CA LEU A 83 -6.83 6.38 -29.66
C LEU A 83 -7.98 6.48 -28.66
N LEU A 84 -8.64 7.64 -28.54
CA LEU A 84 -9.78 7.81 -27.68
C LEU A 84 -11.02 7.12 -28.27
N ALA A 85 -11.71 6.34 -27.44
CA ALA A 85 -12.99 5.78 -27.80
C ALA A 85 -14.05 6.91 -27.88
N GLU A 86 -15.00 6.81 -28.82
CA GLU A 86 -16.10 7.79 -28.98
C GLU A 86 -16.96 7.91 -27.70
N SER A 87 -17.07 6.82 -26.94
CA SER A 87 -17.75 6.79 -25.65
C SER A 87 -17.00 5.91 -24.65
N PRO A 88 -17.00 6.26 -23.35
CA PRO A 88 -16.35 5.46 -22.31
C PRO A 88 -16.99 4.07 -22.19
N ARG A 89 -16.16 3.06 -21.99
CA ARG A 89 -16.63 1.71 -21.63
C ARG A 89 -16.87 1.67 -20.13
N TRP A 90 -18.13 1.73 -19.72
CA TRP A 90 -18.51 1.87 -18.33
C TRP A 90 -18.10 0.67 -17.44
N ALA A 91 -18.19 -0.56 -17.94
CA ALA A 91 -17.90 -1.74 -17.13
C ALA A 91 -16.47 -1.77 -16.60
N PRO A 92 -15.40 -1.62 -17.42
CA PRO A 92 -14.03 -1.54 -16.89
C PRO A 92 -13.79 -0.28 -16.04
N ALA A 93 -14.45 0.85 -16.33
CA ALA A 93 -14.31 2.06 -15.52
C ALA A 93 -14.86 1.84 -14.10
N VAL A 94 -16.07 1.32 -13.98
CA VAL A 94 -16.68 1.00 -12.67
C VAL A 94 -15.84 -0.01 -11.91
N LEU A 95 -15.39 -1.08 -12.56
CA LEU A 95 -14.53 -2.08 -11.94
C LEU A 95 -13.23 -1.47 -11.41
N PHE A 96 -12.58 -0.60 -12.19
CA PHE A 96 -11.40 0.12 -11.77
C PHE A 96 -11.64 0.92 -10.50
N TYR A 97 -12.67 1.77 -10.47
CA TYR A 97 -12.97 2.60 -9.31
C TYR A 97 -13.24 1.78 -8.05
N LEU A 98 -14.01 0.70 -8.16
CA LEU A 98 -14.30 -0.16 -7.02
C LEU A 98 -13.03 -0.85 -6.49
N LEU A 99 -12.20 -1.40 -7.38
CA LEU A 99 -10.94 -2.05 -7.00
C LEU A 99 -9.92 -1.06 -6.43
N TYR A 100 -9.81 0.12 -7.05
CA TYR A 100 -8.85 1.12 -6.63
C TYR A 100 -9.16 1.64 -5.22
N VAL A 101 -10.43 1.95 -4.95
CA VAL A 101 -10.87 2.39 -3.61
C VAL A 101 -10.73 1.28 -2.58
N ALA A 102 -10.93 0.02 -2.95
CA ALA A 102 -10.60 -1.11 -2.08
C ALA A 102 -9.10 -1.16 -1.77
N GLY A 103 -8.25 -0.90 -2.76
CA GLY A 103 -6.81 -0.74 -2.56
C GLY A 103 -6.46 0.40 -1.60
N LEU A 104 -7.06 1.58 -1.77
CA LEU A 104 -6.88 2.70 -0.83
C LEU A 104 -7.32 2.34 0.60
N LEU A 105 -8.42 1.62 0.75
CA LEU A 105 -8.88 1.16 2.05
C LEU A 105 -7.83 0.27 2.71
N VAL A 106 -7.35 -0.76 2.00
CA VAL A 106 -6.45 -1.77 2.54
C VAL A 106 -5.05 -1.22 2.78
N PHE A 107 -4.48 -0.49 1.81
CA PHE A 107 -3.07 -0.10 1.83
C PHE A 107 -2.79 1.27 2.43
N ALA A 108 -3.81 2.14 2.54
CA ALA A 108 -3.63 3.49 3.07
C ALA A 108 -4.50 3.77 4.32
N ILE A 109 -5.81 3.53 4.23
CA ILE A 109 -6.74 3.92 5.29
C ILE A 109 -6.60 3.02 6.51
N LEU A 110 -6.57 1.69 6.35
CA LEU A 110 -6.41 0.75 7.46
C LEU A 110 -5.10 0.95 8.24
N PRO A 111 -3.92 1.10 7.58
CA PRO A 111 -2.69 1.48 8.27
C PRO A 111 -2.81 2.80 9.02
N GLY A 112 -3.45 3.81 8.43
CA GLY A 112 -3.72 5.10 9.06
C GLY A 112 -4.57 4.97 10.32
N LEU A 113 -5.64 4.17 10.28
CA LEU A 113 -6.51 3.90 11.41
C LEU A 113 -5.77 3.14 12.53
N ARG A 114 -4.94 2.15 12.18
CA ARG A 114 -4.09 1.42 13.14
C ARG A 114 -3.08 2.35 13.82
N ALA A 115 -2.44 3.21 13.04
CA ALA A 115 -1.48 4.20 13.54
C ALA A 115 -2.15 5.37 14.26
N ARG A 116 -3.49 5.51 14.18
CA ARG A 116 -4.27 6.66 14.67
C ARG A 116 -3.76 8.01 14.11
N ARG A 117 -3.27 8.00 12.88
CA ARG A 117 -2.65 9.17 12.23
C ARG A 117 -3.17 9.34 10.81
N GLY A 118 -3.90 10.42 10.55
CA GLY A 118 -4.37 10.77 9.21
C GLY A 118 -3.23 11.00 8.21
N ARG A 119 -2.09 11.52 8.66
CA ARG A 119 -0.89 11.69 7.83
C ARG A 119 -0.37 10.37 7.26
N THR A 120 -0.51 9.26 7.98
CA THR A 120 -0.16 7.93 7.48
C THR A 120 -1.10 7.53 6.34
N ALA A 121 -2.41 7.75 6.47
CA ALA A 121 -3.36 7.48 5.39
C ALA A 121 -3.07 8.36 4.16
N ALA A 122 -2.79 9.65 4.36
CA ALA A 122 -2.44 10.56 3.28
C ALA A 122 -1.17 10.15 2.55
N ALA A 123 -0.08 9.87 3.26
CA ALA A 123 1.20 9.52 2.67
C ALA A 123 1.15 8.18 1.91
N LEU A 124 0.51 7.15 2.49
CA LEU A 124 0.33 5.86 1.83
C LEU A 124 -0.64 5.96 0.65
N GLY A 125 -1.67 6.78 0.75
CA GLY A 125 -2.57 7.10 -0.36
C GLY A 125 -1.82 7.78 -1.50
N ALA A 126 -1.00 8.81 -1.20
CA ALA A 126 -0.16 9.48 -2.19
C ALA A 126 0.79 8.51 -2.89
N LEU A 127 1.45 7.65 -2.12
CA LEU A 127 2.37 6.65 -2.67
C LEU A 127 1.65 5.65 -3.58
N LEU A 128 0.49 5.15 -3.15
CA LEU A 128 -0.32 4.23 -3.96
C LEU A 128 -0.78 4.91 -5.25
N GLY A 129 -1.23 6.16 -5.18
CA GLY A 129 -1.62 6.95 -6.34
C GLY A 129 -0.46 7.17 -7.31
N LEU A 130 0.69 7.57 -6.80
CA LEU A 130 1.89 7.77 -7.60
C LEU A 130 2.31 6.48 -8.32
N LEU A 131 2.27 5.33 -7.63
CA LEU A 131 2.64 4.05 -8.22
C LEU A 131 1.62 3.57 -9.25
N ALA A 132 0.33 3.69 -8.97
CA ALA A 132 -0.72 3.22 -9.88
C ALA A 132 -0.76 4.04 -11.18
N TYR A 133 -0.78 5.35 -11.06
CA TYR A 133 -0.73 6.26 -12.23
C TYR A 133 0.61 6.15 -12.94
N GLY A 134 1.72 6.10 -12.19
CA GLY A 134 3.04 5.88 -12.77
C GLY A 134 3.16 4.55 -13.53
N THR A 135 2.55 3.48 -13.05
CA THR A 135 2.52 2.21 -13.78
C THR A 135 1.84 2.37 -15.16
N TYR A 136 0.72 3.08 -15.22
CA TYR A 136 0.02 3.35 -16.46
C TYR A 136 0.84 4.31 -17.36
N ASP A 137 1.19 5.46 -16.83
CA ASP A 137 1.77 6.55 -17.63
C ASP A 137 3.20 6.26 -18.09
N LEU A 138 4.05 5.75 -17.20
CA LEU A 138 5.43 5.40 -17.55
C LEU A 138 5.49 4.22 -18.52
N SER A 139 4.60 3.23 -18.39
CA SER A 139 4.54 2.13 -19.35
C SER A 139 4.07 2.60 -20.73
N ASN A 140 3.08 3.49 -20.78
CA ASN A 140 2.65 4.10 -22.05
C ASN A 140 3.76 4.96 -22.66
N TYR A 141 4.41 5.80 -21.86
CA TYR A 141 5.54 6.61 -22.33
C TYR A 141 6.71 5.76 -22.86
N ALA A 142 6.95 4.61 -22.25
CA ALA A 142 8.01 3.70 -22.67
C ALA A 142 7.68 2.90 -23.95
N THR A 143 6.40 2.63 -24.23
CA THR A 143 6.00 1.67 -25.27
C THR A 143 5.19 2.28 -26.42
N LEU A 144 4.56 3.43 -26.21
CA LEU A 144 3.75 4.09 -27.23
C LEU A 144 4.54 5.23 -27.90
N ARG A 145 4.46 5.26 -29.24
CA ARG A 145 5.00 6.37 -30.02
C ARG A 145 4.17 7.64 -29.70
N ASP A 146 4.84 8.76 -29.56
CA ASP A 146 4.22 10.09 -29.40
C ASP A 146 3.41 10.26 -28.10
N TRP A 147 3.61 9.40 -27.07
CA TRP A 147 3.01 9.62 -25.76
C TRP A 147 3.66 10.82 -25.07
N PRO A 148 2.88 11.84 -24.61
CA PRO A 148 3.47 13.08 -24.12
C PRO A 148 4.04 12.92 -22.69
N LEU A 149 5.31 13.29 -22.50
CA LEU A 149 5.94 13.31 -21.17
C LEU A 149 5.21 14.26 -20.21
N GLY A 150 4.72 15.40 -20.70
CA GLY A 150 3.97 16.35 -19.88
C GLY A 150 2.69 15.75 -19.30
N LEU A 151 1.98 14.94 -20.07
CA LEU A 151 0.79 14.21 -19.60
C LEU A 151 1.18 13.22 -18.51
N THR A 152 2.21 12.40 -18.72
CA THR A 152 2.76 11.47 -17.74
C THR A 152 3.02 12.12 -16.38
N VAL A 153 3.73 13.24 -16.35
CA VAL A 153 4.09 13.93 -15.10
C VAL A 153 2.85 14.50 -14.40
N ILE A 154 1.94 15.10 -15.16
CA ILE A 154 0.72 15.69 -14.62
C ILE A 154 -0.19 14.61 -14.02
N ASP A 155 -0.40 13.50 -14.74
CA ASP A 155 -1.28 12.42 -14.28
C ASP A 155 -0.68 11.69 -13.06
N MET A 156 0.61 11.45 -13.03
CA MET A 156 1.28 10.90 -11.86
C MET A 156 1.13 11.78 -10.61
N ALA A 157 1.33 13.09 -10.77
CA ALA A 157 1.16 14.05 -9.68
C ALA A 157 -0.30 14.10 -9.23
N TRP A 158 -1.24 14.12 -10.19
CA TRP A 158 -2.67 14.06 -9.92
C TRP A 158 -3.06 12.82 -9.14
N GLY A 159 -2.65 11.63 -9.59
CA GLY A 159 -2.91 10.37 -8.92
C GLY A 159 -2.46 10.35 -7.47
N ALA A 160 -1.28 10.94 -7.18
CA ALA A 160 -0.78 11.09 -5.83
C ALA A 160 -1.67 12.01 -4.98
N VAL A 161 -2.07 13.17 -5.50
CA VAL A 161 -2.93 14.14 -4.78
C VAL A 161 -4.33 13.59 -4.57
N LEU A 162 -4.97 13.07 -5.63
CA LEU A 162 -6.31 12.50 -5.58
C LEU A 162 -6.41 11.39 -4.53
N SER A 163 -5.44 10.48 -4.55
CA SER A 163 -5.41 9.34 -3.64
C SER A 163 -5.13 9.75 -2.19
N ALA A 164 -4.26 10.73 -1.97
CA ALA A 164 -3.99 11.27 -0.64
C ALA A 164 -5.25 11.93 -0.03
N VAL A 165 -5.94 12.76 -0.81
CA VAL A 165 -7.16 13.44 -0.37
C VAL A 165 -8.27 12.44 -0.07
N SER A 166 -8.50 11.50 -0.98
CA SER A 166 -9.54 10.48 -0.83
C SER A 166 -9.29 9.55 0.36
N ALA A 167 -8.04 9.08 0.53
CA ALA A 167 -7.66 8.27 1.69
C ALA A 167 -7.79 9.04 3.01
N THR A 168 -7.46 10.34 3.01
CA THR A 168 -7.63 11.20 4.19
C THR A 168 -9.11 11.36 4.55
N ALA A 169 -9.97 11.58 3.58
CA ALA A 169 -11.41 11.69 3.79
C ALA A 169 -12.00 10.40 4.38
N GLY A 170 -11.63 9.23 3.82
CA GLY A 170 -12.02 7.93 4.35
C GLY A 170 -11.51 7.67 5.76
N TYR A 171 -10.27 8.04 6.05
CA TYR A 171 -9.71 7.97 7.40
C TYR A 171 -10.50 8.84 8.39
N LEU A 172 -10.77 10.10 8.03
CA LEU A 172 -11.47 11.04 8.92
C LEU A 172 -12.89 10.58 9.22
N SER A 173 -13.64 10.10 8.22
CA SER A 173 -15.00 9.60 8.41
C SER A 173 -15.05 8.38 9.33
N ALA A 174 -14.16 7.40 9.12
CA ALA A 174 -14.07 6.20 9.94
C ALA A 174 -13.56 6.49 11.37
N SER A 175 -12.61 7.40 11.54
CA SER A 175 -12.02 7.71 12.84
C SER A 175 -13.01 8.40 13.80
N ARG A 176 -14.01 9.09 13.27
CA ARG A 176 -15.08 9.72 14.08
C ARG A 176 -16.02 8.70 14.71
N LEU A 177 -16.20 7.55 14.09
CA LEU A 177 -17.08 6.47 14.58
C LEU A 177 -16.40 5.54 15.59
N GLY A 178 -15.08 5.60 15.70
CA GLY A 178 -14.30 4.80 16.63
C GLY A 178 -13.95 5.51 17.94
N ARG A 179 -14.42 6.74 18.11
CA ARG A 179 -14.35 7.50 19.38
C ARG A 179 -15.60 7.27 20.19
#